data_386812d278d7c66073f003c0bd1d8b3b
#
_entry.id   386812d278d7c66073f003c0bd1d8b3b
#
_cell.length_a   1.000
_cell.length_b   1.000
_cell.length_c   1.000
_cell.angle_alpha   90.00
_cell.angle_beta   90.00
_cell.angle_gamma   90.00
#
_symmetry.space_group_name_H-M   'P 1'
#
loop_
_entity.id
_entity.type
_entity.pdbx_description
1 polymer ?
#
loop_
_entity_poly.entity_id
_entity_poly.type
_entity_poly.pdbx_seq_one_letter_code
_entity_poly.pdbx_strand_id
1 'polypeptide(L)'
;TISQNFNPVSMINEDTFENNKKLLQGTAKGTLDITKDLKWNLSLSYQDEQYIWNEYHTSKSQYNTRNGEAKRIATENKKKILETYINYDHTFANIHKLGLMAGYSWEQNDDNDSFGLDVYDFYNDNTTFYNLNLANKMDWQNGGITSNNNGHLETLRMISFYGRINYSFNSKYLLQATIRRDGSSAFGKNNRWGTFPSASLAWRMSEEKFIKDLNVFDDLKFRVGYGVSGNSLGFGAYSAIQTYSTSGWFNYTNANGTQNSYHTLAAASNANPDLKWERTAMLNI
;
A
#
# COMPACT_ATOMS: atom_id res chain seq x y z
N THR A 1 18.88 18.89 29.61
CA THR A 1 17.85 19.04 28.55
C THR A 1 16.67 19.74 29.17
N ILE A 2 16.49 21.03 28.85
CA ILE A 2 15.29 21.79 29.24
C ILE A 2 14.15 21.21 28.37
N SER A 3 13.20 20.56 29.02
CA SER A 3 11.95 20.16 28.36
C SER A 3 11.21 21.45 27.97
N GLN A 4 11.08 21.73 26.70
CA GLN A 4 10.23 22.81 26.24
C GLN A 4 8.77 22.38 26.40
N ASN A 5 8.14 22.77 27.49
CA ASN A 5 6.72 22.56 27.68
C ASN A 5 6.00 23.72 26.97
N PHE A 6 5.42 23.41 25.81
CA PHE A 6 4.55 24.34 25.11
C PHE A 6 3.24 24.54 25.86
N ASN A 7 2.74 25.77 25.87
CA ASN A 7 1.45 26.07 26.50
C ASN A 7 0.31 25.50 25.61
N PRO A 8 -0.48 24.54 26.08
CA PRO A 8 -1.56 23.94 25.29
C PRO A 8 -2.62 24.93 24.80
N VAL A 9 -2.88 25.99 25.58
CA VAL A 9 -3.84 27.05 25.21
C VAL A 9 -3.31 27.87 24.03
N SER A 10 -1.99 28.16 24.02
CA SER A 10 -1.36 28.83 22.88
C SER A 10 -1.45 27.96 21.63
N MET A 11 -1.17 26.65 21.74
CA MET A 11 -1.26 25.72 20.60
C MET A 11 -2.66 25.70 19.97
N ILE A 12 -3.71 25.67 20.79
CA ILE A 12 -5.09 25.65 20.27
C ILE A 12 -5.49 26.95 19.59
N ASN A 13 -4.99 28.08 20.08
CA ASN A 13 -5.37 29.40 19.60
C ASN A 13 -4.51 29.90 18.42
N GLU A 14 -3.25 29.48 18.37
CA GLU A 14 -2.27 30.03 17.42
C GLU A 14 -1.90 29.05 16.30
N ASP A 15 -2.29 27.79 16.41
CA ASP A 15 -1.98 26.75 15.43
C ASP A 15 -3.28 26.20 14.81
N THR A 16 -3.34 26.15 13.49
CA THR A 16 -4.48 25.62 12.75
C THR A 16 -4.03 24.46 11.87
N PHE A 17 -4.70 23.33 12.00
CA PHE A 17 -4.49 22.14 11.18
C PHE A 17 -5.80 21.76 10.50
N GLU A 18 -5.80 21.63 9.19
CA GLU A 18 -6.96 21.21 8.42
C GLU A 18 -6.58 20.14 7.41
N ASN A 19 -7.28 19.02 7.49
CA ASN A 19 -7.07 17.88 6.61
C ASN A 19 -8.33 17.62 5.79
N ASN A 20 -8.23 17.78 4.48
CA ASN A 20 -9.29 17.51 3.54
C ASN A 20 -8.99 16.25 2.74
N LYS A 21 -9.80 15.21 2.92
CA LYS A 21 -9.70 13.95 2.19
C LYS A 21 -10.91 13.77 1.28
N LYS A 22 -10.64 13.49 0.00
CA LYS A 22 -11.66 13.08 -0.97
C LYS A 22 -11.33 11.68 -1.44
N LEU A 23 -12.31 10.80 -1.39
CA LEU A 23 -12.19 9.41 -1.83
C LEU A 23 -13.30 9.11 -2.84
N LEU A 24 -12.89 8.76 -4.05
CA LEU A 24 -13.76 8.16 -5.06
C LEU A 24 -13.39 6.69 -5.18
N GLN A 25 -14.35 5.81 -4.96
CA GLN A 25 -14.16 4.37 -5.12
C GLN A 25 -15.31 3.76 -5.90
N GLY A 26 -14.98 2.94 -6.89
CA GLY A 26 -15.94 2.19 -7.69
C GLY A 26 -15.47 0.77 -7.93
N THR A 27 -16.41 -0.18 -7.91
CA THR A 27 -16.16 -1.57 -8.26
C THR A 27 -17.28 -2.09 -9.15
N ALA A 28 -16.90 -2.62 -10.32
CA ALA A 28 -17.80 -3.35 -11.21
C ALA A 28 -17.47 -4.85 -11.14
N LYS A 29 -18.49 -5.68 -10.93
CA LYS A 29 -18.36 -7.14 -10.88
C LYS A 29 -19.31 -7.78 -11.86
N GLY A 30 -18.82 -8.80 -12.56
CA GLY A 30 -19.62 -9.64 -13.45
C GLY A 30 -19.36 -11.11 -13.20
N THR A 31 -20.41 -11.91 -13.25
CA THR A 31 -20.34 -13.38 -13.20
C THR A 31 -21.07 -13.93 -14.39
N LEU A 32 -20.42 -14.82 -15.12
CA LEU A 32 -21.02 -15.55 -16.23
C LEU A 32 -21.07 -17.03 -15.88
N ASP A 33 -22.27 -17.59 -15.83
CA ASP A 33 -22.49 -19.02 -15.72
C ASP A 33 -22.29 -19.66 -17.10
N ILE A 34 -21.10 -20.26 -17.33
CA ILE A 34 -20.75 -20.91 -18.61
C ILE A 34 -21.50 -22.24 -18.71
N THR A 35 -21.52 -22.98 -17.59
CA THR A 35 -22.34 -24.18 -17.40
C THR A 35 -22.90 -24.19 -15.98
N LYS A 36 -23.73 -25.18 -15.64
CA LYS A 36 -24.24 -25.34 -14.27
C LYS A 36 -23.11 -25.50 -13.21
N ASP A 37 -21.94 -25.99 -13.64
CA ASP A 37 -20.83 -26.29 -12.75
C ASP A 37 -19.63 -25.35 -12.95
N LEU A 38 -19.64 -24.54 -14.01
CA LEU A 38 -18.51 -23.67 -14.40
C LEU A 38 -18.95 -22.21 -14.47
N LYS A 39 -18.30 -21.36 -13.69
CA LYS A 39 -18.55 -19.92 -13.62
C LYS A 39 -17.29 -19.14 -13.88
N TRP A 40 -17.40 -18.08 -14.66
CA TRP A 40 -16.35 -17.08 -14.83
C TRP A 40 -16.74 -15.82 -14.09
N ASN A 41 -15.75 -15.24 -13.36
CA ASN A 41 -15.93 -14.03 -12.59
C ASN A 41 -14.91 -12.98 -13.02
N LEU A 42 -15.35 -11.73 -13.11
CA LEU A 42 -14.53 -10.56 -13.39
C LEU A 42 -14.86 -9.47 -12.38
N SER A 43 -13.84 -8.86 -11.82
CA SER A 43 -13.95 -7.68 -10.95
C SER A 43 -12.97 -6.61 -11.39
N LEU A 44 -13.45 -5.38 -11.56
CA LEU A 44 -12.68 -4.20 -11.87
C LEU A 44 -12.91 -3.19 -10.75
N SER A 45 -11.85 -2.74 -10.11
CA SER A 45 -11.93 -1.73 -9.05
C SER A 45 -11.02 -0.55 -9.37
N TYR A 46 -11.52 0.63 -9.09
CA TYR A 46 -10.80 1.89 -9.17
C TYR A 46 -10.99 2.68 -7.88
N GLN A 47 -9.92 3.24 -7.39
CA GLN A 47 -9.90 4.14 -6.25
C GLN A 47 -9.04 5.35 -6.60
N ASP A 48 -9.55 6.55 -6.27
CA ASP A 48 -8.83 7.82 -6.35
C ASP A 48 -9.00 8.53 -5.01
N GLU A 49 -7.89 8.69 -4.33
CA GLU A 49 -7.82 9.35 -3.03
C GLU A 49 -6.99 10.61 -3.16
N GLN A 50 -7.61 11.74 -2.89
CA GLN A 50 -6.97 13.05 -2.86
C GLN A 50 -6.95 13.55 -1.43
N TYR A 51 -5.80 14.01 -0.99
CA TYR A 51 -5.58 14.50 0.35
C TYR A 51 -4.91 15.88 0.29
N ILE A 52 -5.49 16.86 1.01
CA ILE A 52 -4.90 18.18 1.17
C ILE A 52 -4.70 18.42 2.66
N TRP A 53 -3.46 18.57 3.03
CA TRP A 53 -3.05 18.95 4.37
C TRP A 53 -2.68 20.42 4.39
N ASN A 54 -3.29 21.17 5.32
CA ASN A 54 -3.04 22.56 5.55
C ASN A 54 -2.63 22.76 7.00
N GLU A 55 -1.60 23.55 7.21
CA GLU A 55 -1.06 23.92 8.51
C GLU A 55 -0.79 25.41 8.52
N TYR A 56 -1.14 26.08 9.60
CA TYR A 56 -0.82 27.48 9.81
C TYR A 56 -0.41 27.72 11.26
N HIS A 57 0.71 28.38 11.43
CA HIS A 57 1.19 28.89 12.70
C HIS A 57 1.17 30.41 12.64
N THR A 58 0.47 31.05 13.58
CA THR A 58 0.41 32.50 13.63
C THR A 58 1.77 33.11 14.01
N SER A 59 1.90 34.42 13.84
CA SER A 59 3.08 35.17 14.30
C SER A 59 3.35 35.05 15.80
N LYS A 60 2.35 34.61 16.60
CA LYS A 60 2.42 34.41 18.06
C LYS A 60 2.60 32.93 18.47
N SER A 61 2.59 32.02 17.52
CA SER A 61 2.76 30.60 17.80
C SER A 61 4.12 30.32 18.43
N GLN A 62 4.13 29.46 19.45
CA GLN A 62 5.37 29.01 20.09
C GLN A 62 6.17 28.02 19.23
N TYR A 63 5.54 27.39 18.24
CA TYR A 63 6.21 26.51 17.26
C TYR A 63 6.96 27.28 16.18
N ASN A 64 6.63 28.55 16.00
CA ASN A 64 7.10 29.29 14.86
C ASN A 64 7.77 30.62 15.25
N THR A 65 9.01 30.79 14.85
CA THR A 65 9.78 32.01 15.02
C THR A 65 9.82 32.86 13.74
N ARG A 66 9.00 32.52 12.73
CA ARG A 66 9.10 33.07 11.37
C ARG A 66 8.07 34.12 11.03
N ASN A 67 7.39 34.71 12.05
CA ASN A 67 6.34 35.71 11.89
C ASN A 67 5.16 35.23 11.00
N GLY A 68 4.57 34.09 11.38
CA GLY A 68 3.54 33.41 10.62
C GLY A 68 4.11 32.42 9.58
N GLU A 69 3.60 31.21 9.56
CA GLU A 69 4.02 30.15 8.65
C GLU A 69 2.81 29.35 8.17
N ALA A 70 2.73 29.14 6.87
CA ALA A 70 1.72 28.30 6.25
C ALA A 70 2.36 27.17 5.46
N LYS A 71 1.88 25.95 5.67
CA LYS A 71 2.25 24.79 4.89
C LYS A 71 1.01 24.18 4.24
N ARG A 72 1.10 23.92 2.95
CA ARG A 72 0.01 23.29 2.22
C ARG A 72 0.57 22.19 1.32
N ILE A 73 0.07 20.96 1.52
CA ILE A 73 0.51 19.77 0.80
C ILE A 73 -0.71 19.12 0.16
N ALA A 74 -0.61 18.81 -1.13
CA ALA A 74 -1.60 18.05 -1.87
C ALA A 74 -0.98 16.71 -2.31
N THR A 75 -1.62 15.60 -1.98
CA THR A 75 -1.23 14.25 -2.39
C THR A 75 -2.36 13.57 -3.14
N GLU A 76 -2.02 12.66 -4.02
CA GLU A 76 -2.97 11.87 -4.77
C GLU A 76 -2.50 10.41 -4.80
N ASN A 77 -3.40 9.48 -4.47
CA ASN A 77 -3.16 8.04 -4.55
C ASN A 77 -4.23 7.39 -5.42
N LYS A 78 -3.79 6.70 -6.48
CA LYS A 78 -4.69 5.98 -7.40
C LYS A 78 -4.42 4.50 -7.35
N LYS A 79 -5.47 3.72 -7.09
CA LYS A 79 -5.40 2.27 -7.08
C LYS A 79 -6.32 1.67 -8.13
N LYS A 80 -5.77 0.75 -8.94
CA LYS A 80 -6.48 0.03 -9.98
C LYS A 80 -6.30 -1.46 -9.76
N ILE A 81 -7.40 -2.20 -9.74
CA ILE A 81 -7.37 -3.65 -9.56
C ILE A 81 -8.22 -4.30 -10.64
N LEU A 82 -7.66 -5.30 -11.29
CA LEU A 82 -8.36 -6.26 -12.12
C LEU A 82 -8.21 -7.63 -11.48
N GLU A 83 -9.30 -8.34 -11.28
CA GLU A 83 -9.31 -9.71 -10.82
C GLU A 83 -10.24 -10.54 -11.70
N THR A 84 -9.78 -11.69 -12.15
CA THR A 84 -10.58 -12.62 -12.91
C THR A 84 -10.26 -14.06 -12.51
N TYR A 85 -11.30 -14.88 -12.38
CA TYR A 85 -11.14 -16.27 -12.00
C TYR A 85 -12.29 -17.14 -12.49
N ILE A 86 -11.98 -18.41 -12.65
CA ILE A 86 -12.92 -19.46 -13.02
C ILE A 86 -13.12 -20.36 -11.81
N ASN A 87 -14.38 -20.67 -11.49
CA ASN A 87 -14.78 -21.67 -10.52
C ASN A 87 -15.44 -22.84 -11.24
N TYR A 88 -15.04 -24.05 -10.85
CA TYR A 88 -15.71 -25.28 -11.20
C TYR A 88 -16.11 -26.02 -9.94
N ASP A 89 -17.39 -26.29 -9.76
CA ASP A 89 -17.95 -26.99 -8.61
C ASP A 89 -18.84 -28.13 -9.10
N HIS A 90 -18.46 -29.37 -8.76
CA HIS A 90 -19.21 -30.54 -9.17
C HIS A 90 -19.27 -31.60 -8.07
N THR A 91 -20.38 -32.32 -8.00
CA THR A 91 -20.57 -33.44 -7.09
C THR A 91 -20.71 -34.74 -7.87
N PHE A 92 -19.72 -35.61 -7.74
CA PHE A 92 -19.71 -36.93 -8.36
C PHE A 92 -20.29 -38.00 -7.39
N ALA A 93 -21.09 -38.88 -7.91
CA ALA A 93 -21.68 -40.03 -7.16
C ALA A 93 -22.31 -39.60 -5.82
N ASN A 94 -22.76 -38.35 -5.66
CA ASN A 94 -23.35 -37.76 -4.44
C ASN A 94 -22.44 -37.75 -3.19
N ILE A 95 -21.21 -38.24 -3.28
CA ILE A 95 -20.27 -38.35 -2.13
C ILE A 95 -18.95 -37.63 -2.36
N HIS A 96 -18.58 -37.35 -3.60
CA HIS A 96 -17.34 -36.63 -3.95
C HIS A 96 -17.67 -35.22 -4.37
N LYS A 97 -17.40 -34.20 -3.54
CA LYS A 97 -17.56 -32.80 -3.89
C LYS A 97 -16.22 -32.24 -4.26
N LEU A 98 -16.07 -31.73 -5.48
CA LEU A 98 -14.87 -31.13 -6.02
C LEU A 98 -15.16 -29.68 -6.38
N GLY A 99 -14.40 -28.75 -5.78
CA GLY A 99 -14.34 -27.35 -6.16
C GLY A 99 -12.94 -27.00 -6.65
N LEU A 100 -12.84 -26.43 -7.84
CA LEU A 100 -11.60 -25.94 -8.42
C LEU A 100 -11.72 -24.45 -8.68
N MET A 101 -10.65 -23.70 -8.45
CA MET A 101 -10.55 -22.31 -8.80
C MET A 101 -9.19 -22.04 -9.44
N ALA A 102 -9.18 -21.28 -10.53
CA ALA A 102 -7.96 -20.74 -11.11
C ALA A 102 -8.20 -19.26 -11.44
N GLY A 103 -7.26 -18.40 -11.10
CA GLY A 103 -7.45 -16.97 -11.25
C GLY A 103 -6.16 -16.19 -11.49
N TYR A 104 -6.38 -14.96 -11.92
CA TYR A 104 -5.38 -13.95 -12.19
C TYR A 104 -5.81 -12.64 -11.53
N SER A 105 -4.87 -11.91 -10.97
CA SER A 105 -5.09 -10.52 -10.56
C SER A 105 -3.94 -9.63 -10.99
N TRP A 106 -4.28 -8.40 -11.30
CA TRP A 106 -3.36 -7.30 -11.57
C TRP A 106 -3.75 -6.12 -10.70
N GLU A 107 -2.76 -5.52 -10.05
CA GLU A 107 -2.92 -4.35 -9.21
C GLU A 107 -1.87 -3.31 -9.57
N GLN A 108 -2.28 -2.06 -9.64
CA GLN A 108 -1.38 -0.91 -9.73
C GLN A 108 -1.78 0.11 -8.69
N ASN A 109 -0.80 0.55 -7.92
CA ASN A 109 -0.91 1.64 -6.98
C ASN A 109 0.04 2.75 -7.42
N ASP A 110 -0.53 3.91 -7.75
CA ASP A 110 0.19 5.12 -8.12
C ASP A 110 0.09 6.08 -6.93
N ASP A 111 1.20 6.30 -6.25
CA ASP A 111 1.33 7.23 -5.15
C ASP A 111 2.05 8.48 -5.63
N ASN A 112 1.39 9.62 -5.54
CA ASN A 112 1.89 10.89 -6.02
C ASN A 112 1.84 11.94 -4.90
N ASP A 113 2.91 12.04 -4.14
CA ASP A 113 3.13 13.09 -3.14
C ASP A 113 3.46 14.42 -3.80
N SER A 114 2.56 14.95 -4.54
CA SER A 114 2.90 15.72 -5.69
C SER A 114 3.29 17.16 -5.44
N PHE A 115 2.71 17.85 -4.47
CA PHE A 115 2.96 19.27 -4.34
C PHE A 115 2.79 19.80 -2.92
N GLY A 116 3.83 20.49 -2.40
CA GLY A 116 3.76 21.18 -1.13
C GLY A 116 4.47 22.54 -1.20
N LEU A 117 3.85 23.53 -0.58
CA LEU A 117 4.43 24.85 -0.35
C LEU A 117 4.55 25.09 1.15
N ASP A 118 5.68 25.68 1.54
CA ASP A 118 5.96 26.18 2.86
C ASP A 118 6.37 27.65 2.73
N VAL A 119 5.54 28.54 3.25
CA VAL A 119 5.72 30.00 3.15
C VAL A 119 5.60 30.67 4.50
N TYR A 120 6.31 31.75 4.72
CA TYR A 120 6.38 32.40 6.02
C TYR A 120 6.59 33.89 5.93
N ASP A 121 6.60 34.59 7.09
CA ASP A 121 6.69 36.05 7.21
C ASP A 121 5.46 36.72 6.60
N PHE A 122 4.29 36.41 7.19
CA PHE A 122 3.02 36.93 6.73
C PHE A 122 2.80 38.37 7.14
N TYR A 123 2.16 39.15 6.28
CA TYR A 123 1.75 40.52 6.57
C TYR A 123 0.76 40.59 7.75
N ASN A 124 -0.15 39.58 7.84
CA ASN A 124 -1.07 39.38 8.96
C ASN A 124 -1.54 37.93 9.01
N ASP A 125 -2.12 37.53 10.14
CA ASP A 125 -2.58 36.15 10.40
C ASP A 125 -4.04 35.88 9.96
N ASN A 126 -4.75 36.85 9.35
CA ASN A 126 -6.21 36.75 9.15
C ASN A 126 -6.64 35.73 8.11
N THR A 127 -5.83 35.49 7.10
CA THR A 127 -6.19 34.60 5.98
C THR A 127 -5.55 33.22 6.05
N THR A 128 -4.64 33.01 6.99
CA THR A 128 -3.97 31.73 7.24
C THR A 128 -3.39 31.11 5.95
N PHE A 129 -3.55 29.82 5.74
CA PHE A 129 -3.15 29.09 4.52
C PHE A 129 -4.08 29.33 3.32
N TYR A 130 -5.17 30.09 3.45
CA TYR A 130 -6.06 30.38 2.31
C TYR A 130 -5.51 31.43 1.35
N ASN A 131 -4.58 32.30 1.80
CA ASN A 131 -3.93 33.27 0.94
C ASN A 131 -2.42 33.33 1.17
N LEU A 132 -1.72 32.42 0.49
CA LEU A 132 -0.27 32.31 0.59
C LEU A 132 0.50 33.50 -0.01
N ASN A 133 -0.17 34.34 -0.81
CA ASN A 133 0.45 35.54 -1.40
C ASN A 133 0.72 36.63 -0.37
N LEU A 134 0.20 36.53 0.85
CA LEU A 134 0.51 37.45 1.94
C LEU A 134 1.82 37.15 2.66
N ALA A 135 2.44 36.00 2.35
CA ALA A 135 3.78 35.67 2.84
C ALA A 135 4.85 36.39 2.02
N ASN A 136 5.85 36.96 2.72
CA ASN A 136 6.98 37.63 2.07
C ASN A 136 8.08 36.66 1.64
N LYS A 137 8.09 35.43 2.24
CA LYS A 137 9.17 34.46 2.08
C LYS A 137 8.62 33.04 1.84
N MET A 138 9.40 32.27 1.11
CA MET A 138 9.17 30.88 0.83
C MET A 138 10.42 30.11 1.22
N ASP A 139 10.25 28.88 1.72
CA ASP A 139 11.38 28.02 2.02
C ASP A 139 12.09 27.58 0.73
N TRP A 140 13.14 28.34 0.40
CA TRP A 140 14.12 28.01 -0.61
C TRP A 140 15.45 27.76 0.07
N GLN A 141 16.01 26.55 -0.01
CA GLN A 141 17.41 26.38 0.37
C GLN A 141 18.30 26.57 -0.87
N ASN A 142 19.21 27.53 -0.77
CA ASN A 142 20.22 27.77 -1.81
C ASN A 142 19.62 27.96 -3.22
N GLY A 143 18.46 28.62 -3.31
CA GLY A 143 17.79 28.87 -4.58
C GLY A 143 16.90 27.75 -5.10
N GLY A 144 16.70 26.69 -4.33
CA GLY A 144 15.79 25.58 -4.66
C GLY A 144 14.65 25.43 -3.65
N ILE A 145 13.54 24.81 -4.07
CA ILE A 145 12.42 24.48 -3.19
C ILE A 145 12.87 23.41 -2.21
N THR A 146 12.76 23.67 -0.90
CA THR A 146 13.21 22.73 0.14
C THR A 146 12.14 21.80 0.66
N SER A 147 10.90 21.96 0.21
CA SER A 147 9.85 21.05 0.61
C SER A 147 10.19 19.62 0.15
N ASN A 148 10.28 18.71 1.08
CA ASN A 148 10.52 17.27 0.82
C ASN A 148 9.38 16.59 0.04
N ASN A 149 8.36 17.37 -0.37
CA ASN A 149 7.11 16.86 -0.94
C ASN A 149 6.89 17.29 -2.39
N ASN A 150 7.93 17.72 -3.09
CA ASN A 150 7.76 18.18 -4.46
C ASN A 150 8.15 17.08 -5.45
N GLY A 151 7.14 16.45 -6.04
CA GLY A 151 7.32 15.62 -7.21
C GLY A 151 7.73 14.16 -6.93
N HIS A 152 7.25 13.56 -5.87
CA HIS A 152 7.37 12.12 -5.67
C HIS A 152 6.25 11.40 -6.44
N LEU A 153 6.63 10.57 -7.40
CA LEU A 153 5.72 9.64 -8.08
C LEU A 153 6.27 8.23 -7.92
N GLU A 154 5.50 7.41 -7.23
CA GLU A 154 5.82 6.01 -7.04
C GLU A 154 4.72 5.14 -7.66
N THR A 155 5.10 4.21 -8.52
CA THR A 155 4.17 3.23 -9.09
C THR A 155 4.57 1.83 -8.66
N LEU A 156 3.72 1.20 -7.87
CA LEU A 156 3.86 -0.19 -7.47
C LEU A 156 2.88 -1.06 -8.27
N ARG A 157 3.41 -2.13 -8.89
CA ARG A 157 2.60 -3.10 -9.65
C ARG A 157 2.75 -4.49 -9.08
N MET A 158 1.62 -5.19 -9.00
CA MET A 158 1.59 -6.58 -8.58
C MET A 158 0.75 -7.40 -9.54
N ILE A 159 1.24 -8.59 -9.88
CA ILE A 159 0.56 -9.58 -10.70
C ILE A 159 0.51 -10.87 -9.92
N SER A 160 -0.64 -11.55 -9.93
CA SER A 160 -0.81 -12.80 -9.20
C SER A 160 -1.50 -13.83 -10.06
N PHE A 161 -1.00 -15.06 -9.98
CA PHE A 161 -1.68 -16.27 -10.47
C PHE A 161 -1.99 -17.16 -9.27
N TYR A 162 -3.20 -17.67 -9.20
CA TYR A 162 -3.59 -18.50 -8.06
C TYR A 162 -4.52 -19.64 -8.47
N GLY A 163 -4.42 -20.73 -7.73
CA GLY A 163 -5.26 -21.88 -7.88
C GLY A 163 -5.64 -22.48 -6.54
N ARG A 164 -6.84 -23.04 -6.46
CA ARG A 164 -7.36 -23.71 -5.27
C ARG A 164 -8.10 -24.98 -5.65
N ILE A 165 -7.88 -26.00 -4.86
CA ILE A 165 -8.62 -27.25 -4.90
C ILE A 165 -9.30 -27.43 -3.55
N ASN A 166 -10.60 -27.60 -3.55
CA ASN A 166 -11.38 -28.04 -2.41
C ASN A 166 -11.98 -29.43 -2.75
N TYR A 167 -11.72 -30.42 -1.92
CA TYR A 167 -12.27 -31.72 -2.11
C TYR A 167 -12.90 -32.24 -0.82
N SER A 168 -14.08 -32.77 -0.93
CA SER A 168 -14.79 -33.40 0.20
C SER A 168 -15.27 -34.79 -0.19
N PHE A 169 -14.87 -35.75 0.59
CA PHE A 169 -15.35 -37.13 0.46
C PHE A 169 -16.34 -37.45 1.58
N ASN A 170 -17.54 -37.84 1.16
CA ASN A 170 -18.67 -38.20 2.04
C ASN A 170 -18.96 -37.19 3.15
N SER A 171 -18.62 -35.91 2.94
CA SER A 171 -18.70 -34.86 3.95
C SER A 171 -17.88 -35.10 5.23
N LYS A 172 -17.05 -36.15 5.26
CA LYS A 172 -16.22 -36.56 6.40
C LYS A 172 -14.76 -36.09 6.26
N TYR A 173 -14.17 -36.33 5.10
CA TYR A 173 -12.77 -36.00 4.81
C TYR A 173 -12.72 -34.81 3.88
N LEU A 174 -12.04 -33.76 4.32
CA LEU A 174 -11.94 -32.51 3.59
C LEU A 174 -10.47 -32.21 3.30
N LEU A 175 -10.17 -31.91 2.06
CA LEU A 175 -8.86 -31.46 1.59
C LEU A 175 -9.03 -30.06 0.98
N GLN A 176 -8.16 -29.16 1.34
CA GLN A 176 -7.97 -27.90 0.63
C GLN A 176 -6.49 -27.74 0.28
N ALA A 177 -6.20 -27.41 -0.96
CA ALA A 177 -4.86 -27.01 -1.39
C ALA A 177 -4.94 -25.72 -2.18
N THR A 178 -3.99 -24.82 -1.96
CA THR A 178 -3.91 -23.56 -2.66
C THR A 178 -2.46 -23.31 -3.08
N ILE A 179 -2.28 -22.79 -4.25
CA ILE A 179 -1.00 -22.24 -4.71
C ILE A 179 -1.22 -20.82 -5.21
N ARG A 180 -0.36 -19.91 -4.78
CA ARG A 180 -0.34 -18.53 -5.26
C ARG A 180 1.07 -18.15 -5.69
N ARG A 181 1.18 -17.55 -6.84
CA ARG A 181 2.44 -17.00 -7.37
C ARG A 181 2.27 -15.52 -7.64
N ASP A 182 2.98 -14.71 -6.87
CA ASP A 182 2.90 -13.25 -6.91
C ASP A 182 4.19 -12.66 -7.44
N GLY A 183 4.07 -11.69 -8.35
CA GLY A 183 5.17 -10.90 -8.86
C GLY A 183 4.96 -9.42 -8.52
N SER A 184 5.97 -8.79 -7.87
CA SER A 184 5.93 -7.39 -7.49
C SER A 184 7.06 -6.59 -8.14
N SER A 185 6.76 -5.35 -8.56
CA SER A 185 7.76 -4.43 -9.10
C SER A 185 8.73 -3.89 -8.05
N ALA A 186 8.43 -4.03 -6.74
CA ALA A 186 9.29 -3.61 -5.64
C ALA A 186 10.59 -4.43 -5.55
N PHE A 187 10.59 -5.67 -6.04
CA PHE A 187 11.71 -6.58 -5.89
C PHE A 187 12.66 -6.56 -7.09
N GLY A 188 13.91 -6.98 -6.81
CA GLY A 188 14.96 -7.10 -7.81
C GLY A 188 14.57 -8.02 -8.97
N LYS A 189 15.16 -7.80 -10.14
CA LYS A 189 14.82 -8.48 -11.40
C LYS A 189 14.74 -10.00 -11.27
N ASN A 190 15.63 -10.60 -10.48
CA ASN A 190 15.73 -12.05 -10.30
C ASN A 190 14.77 -12.61 -9.25
N ASN A 191 14.21 -11.77 -8.37
CA ASN A 191 13.42 -12.17 -7.20
C ASN A 191 12.00 -11.57 -7.17
N ARG A 192 11.53 -11.04 -8.31
CA ARG A 192 10.18 -10.45 -8.41
C ARG A 192 9.06 -11.41 -8.05
N TRP A 193 9.27 -12.71 -8.31
CA TRP A 193 8.26 -13.73 -8.15
C TRP A 193 8.44 -14.52 -6.87
N GLY A 194 7.38 -14.58 -6.05
CA GLY A 194 7.25 -15.47 -4.92
C GLY A 194 6.19 -16.55 -5.18
N THR A 195 6.37 -17.76 -4.64
CA THR A 195 5.38 -18.84 -4.72
C THR A 195 5.01 -19.28 -3.31
N PHE A 196 3.72 -19.34 -3.01
CA PHE A 196 3.14 -19.50 -1.70
C PHE A 196 2.12 -20.65 -1.71
N PRO A 197 2.57 -21.89 -1.47
CA PRO A 197 1.69 -23.04 -1.37
C PRO A 197 1.06 -23.14 0.02
N SER A 198 -0.14 -23.69 0.09
CA SER A 198 -0.76 -24.11 1.35
C SER A 198 -1.62 -25.37 1.13
N ALA A 199 -1.72 -26.20 2.16
CA ALA A 199 -2.60 -27.34 2.16
C ALA A 199 -3.18 -27.57 3.56
N SER A 200 -4.41 -28.04 3.63
CA SER A 200 -5.06 -28.45 4.88
C SER A 200 -5.91 -29.68 4.69
N LEU A 201 -5.90 -30.52 5.69
CA LEU A 201 -6.74 -31.69 5.80
C LEU A 201 -7.64 -31.54 7.02
N ALA A 202 -8.90 -31.96 6.89
CA ALA A 202 -9.81 -32.00 8.02
C ALA A 202 -10.60 -33.30 7.99
N TRP A 203 -10.75 -33.91 9.17
CA TRP A 203 -11.53 -35.09 9.40
C TRP A 203 -12.64 -34.79 10.40
N ARG A 204 -13.88 -34.92 9.93
CA ARG A 204 -15.07 -34.80 10.78
C ARG A 204 -15.33 -36.15 11.47
N MET A 205 -14.67 -36.32 12.61
CA MET A 205 -14.72 -37.57 13.39
C MET A 205 -16.13 -37.84 13.91
N SER A 206 -16.91 -36.79 14.21
CA SER A 206 -18.32 -36.93 14.62
C SER A 206 -19.20 -37.61 13.56
N GLU A 207 -18.79 -37.64 12.30
CA GLU A 207 -19.51 -38.31 11.23
C GLU A 207 -19.16 -39.80 11.10
N GLU A 208 -18.18 -40.27 11.87
CA GLU A 208 -17.83 -41.69 11.90
C GLU A 208 -18.79 -42.49 12.80
N LYS A 209 -19.16 -43.70 12.36
CA LYS A 209 -20.14 -44.52 13.06
C LYS A 209 -19.73 -44.79 14.52
N PHE A 210 -18.44 -45.13 14.75
CA PHE A 210 -17.92 -45.42 16.08
C PHE A 210 -17.93 -44.23 17.04
N ILE A 211 -17.94 -42.97 16.53
CA ILE A 211 -18.11 -41.76 17.36
C ILE A 211 -19.60 -41.45 17.54
N LYS A 212 -20.39 -41.55 16.49
CA LYS A 212 -21.86 -41.34 16.57
C LYS A 212 -22.51 -42.27 17.58
N ASP A 213 -22.09 -43.51 17.63
CA ASP A 213 -22.65 -44.53 18.52
C ASP A 213 -22.36 -44.22 20.02
N LEU A 214 -21.33 -43.37 20.31
CA LEU A 214 -21.05 -42.92 21.68
C LEU A 214 -22.07 -41.88 22.19
N ASN A 215 -22.73 -41.17 21.29
CA ASN A 215 -23.74 -40.15 21.58
C ASN A 215 -23.28 -39.05 22.59
N VAL A 216 -21.97 -38.73 22.54
CA VAL A 216 -21.31 -37.74 23.45
C VAL A 216 -20.94 -36.47 22.75
N PHE A 217 -20.63 -36.52 21.43
CA PHE A 217 -20.13 -35.40 20.68
C PHE A 217 -21.10 -34.99 19.57
N ASP A 218 -21.55 -33.73 19.56
CA ASP A 218 -22.35 -33.15 18.49
C ASP A 218 -21.50 -32.81 17.26
N ASP A 219 -20.32 -32.26 17.47
CA ASP A 219 -19.31 -32.01 16.41
C ASP A 219 -17.90 -32.28 16.96
N LEU A 220 -17.19 -33.18 16.32
CA LEU A 220 -15.80 -33.50 16.62
C LEU A 220 -15.01 -33.49 15.31
N LYS A 221 -14.05 -32.57 15.18
CA LYS A 221 -13.29 -32.35 13.96
C LYS A 221 -11.81 -32.23 14.26
N PHE A 222 -11.00 -33.02 13.62
CA PHE A 222 -9.55 -32.86 13.60
C PHE A 222 -9.13 -32.14 12.33
N ARG A 223 -8.19 -31.16 12.45
CA ARG A 223 -7.65 -30.42 11.32
C ARG A 223 -6.15 -30.27 11.45
N VAL A 224 -5.45 -30.44 10.33
CA VAL A 224 -4.03 -30.09 10.20
C VAL A 224 -3.85 -29.24 8.94
N GLY A 225 -3.03 -28.23 9.01
CA GLY A 225 -2.75 -27.36 7.87
C GLY A 225 -1.34 -26.82 7.91
N TYR A 226 -0.74 -26.76 6.74
CA TYR A 226 0.57 -26.12 6.51
C TYR A 226 0.44 -25.09 5.40
N GLY A 227 1.06 -23.95 5.58
CA GLY A 227 1.06 -22.90 4.55
C GLY A 227 2.29 -22.01 4.62
N VAL A 228 2.64 -21.46 3.46
CA VAL A 228 3.67 -20.44 3.32
C VAL A 228 2.98 -19.17 2.86
N SER A 229 3.14 -18.07 3.59
CA SER A 229 2.72 -16.73 3.19
C SER A 229 3.90 -15.88 2.78
N GLY A 230 3.67 -14.96 1.84
CA GLY A 230 4.62 -13.95 1.42
C GLY A 230 4.22 -12.58 1.94
N ASN A 231 5.21 -11.77 2.27
CA ASN A 231 5.03 -10.37 2.63
C ASN A 231 5.89 -9.47 1.73
N SER A 232 5.26 -8.45 1.15
CA SER A 232 5.91 -7.39 0.36
C SER A 232 5.76 -6.02 1.01
N LEU A 233 5.14 -5.93 2.18
CA LEU A 233 4.94 -4.67 2.89
C LEU A 233 6.26 -4.11 3.41
N GLY A 234 6.38 -2.78 3.41
CA GLY A 234 7.59 -2.09 3.85
C GLY A 234 8.64 -1.86 2.75
N PHE A 235 8.36 -2.30 1.52
CA PHE A 235 9.22 -2.03 0.36
C PHE A 235 8.50 -1.11 -0.62
N GLY A 236 9.08 0.08 -0.88
CA GLY A 236 8.62 0.99 -1.93
C GLY A 236 8.97 0.48 -3.32
N ALA A 237 8.38 1.07 -4.35
CA ALA A 237 8.55 0.65 -5.75
C ALA A 237 9.99 0.66 -6.22
N TYR A 238 10.86 1.46 -5.57
CA TYR A 238 12.25 1.65 -5.97
C TYR A 238 13.26 1.01 -5.01
N SER A 239 12.81 0.21 -4.02
CA SER A 239 13.68 -0.37 -2.99
C SER A 239 14.79 -1.28 -3.53
N ALA A 240 14.61 -1.86 -4.73
CA ALA A 240 15.61 -2.75 -5.35
C ALA A 240 16.60 -2.05 -6.28
N ILE A 241 16.39 -0.78 -6.59
CA ILE A 241 17.24 -0.03 -7.53
C ILE A 241 18.01 1.07 -6.82
N GLN A 242 19.09 1.52 -7.46
CA GLN A 242 19.81 2.70 -6.99
C GLN A 242 18.99 3.95 -7.30
N THR A 243 18.80 4.79 -6.29
CA THR A 243 18.17 6.10 -6.43
C THR A 243 19.19 7.22 -6.21
N TYR A 244 18.88 8.38 -6.74
CA TYR A 244 19.69 9.58 -6.59
C TYR A 244 18.85 10.69 -6.00
N SER A 245 19.48 11.54 -5.21
CA SER A 245 18.88 12.77 -4.67
C SER A 245 19.78 13.98 -4.96
N THR A 246 19.21 15.16 -4.88
CA THR A 246 20.00 16.39 -4.94
C THR A 246 20.90 16.48 -3.71
N SER A 247 22.18 16.83 -3.91
CA SER A 247 23.26 16.78 -2.89
C SER A 247 24.08 18.02 -2.88
N GLY A 248 23.61 19.18 -2.89
CA GLY A 248 24.41 20.40 -2.89
C GLY A 248 24.45 21.10 -4.24
N TRP A 249 25.36 22.03 -4.37
CA TRP A 249 25.44 22.94 -5.51
C TRP A 249 26.80 22.89 -6.18
N PHE A 250 26.81 22.83 -7.49
CA PHE A 250 27.94 23.10 -8.33
C PHE A 250 27.85 24.53 -8.85
N ASN A 251 28.77 25.40 -8.43
CA ASN A 251 28.86 26.77 -8.85
C ASN A 251 29.89 26.91 -9.96
N TYR A 252 29.51 27.54 -11.03
CA TYR A 252 30.37 27.73 -12.19
C TYR A 252 30.15 29.13 -12.73
N THR A 253 31.28 29.85 -13.01
CA THR A 253 31.25 31.16 -13.63
C THR A 253 31.58 31.00 -15.11
N ASN A 254 30.68 31.45 -15.99
CA ASN A 254 30.88 31.37 -17.42
C ASN A 254 31.92 32.44 -17.89
N ALA A 255 32.32 32.36 -19.18
CA ALA A 255 33.31 33.28 -19.76
C ALA A 255 32.89 34.77 -19.70
N ASN A 256 31.60 35.06 -19.54
CA ASN A 256 31.07 36.40 -19.42
C ASN A 256 31.00 36.91 -17.97
N GLY A 257 31.54 36.14 -17.01
CA GLY A 257 31.51 36.50 -15.59
C GLY A 257 30.19 36.17 -14.86
N THR A 258 29.22 35.56 -15.54
CA THR A 258 27.93 35.16 -14.91
C THR A 258 28.11 33.92 -14.08
N GLN A 259 27.75 33.98 -12.80
CA GLN A 259 27.74 32.83 -11.92
C GLN A 259 26.44 32.02 -12.12
N ASN A 260 26.60 30.72 -12.36
CA ASN A 260 25.50 29.77 -12.46
C ASN A 260 25.64 28.72 -11.35
N SER A 261 24.52 28.30 -10.81
CA SER A 261 24.47 27.26 -9.76
C SER A 261 23.55 26.15 -10.21
N TYR A 262 24.02 24.92 -10.11
CA TYR A 262 23.28 23.70 -10.47
C TYR A 262 23.26 22.73 -9.30
N HIS A 263 22.13 22.07 -9.08
CA HIS A 263 22.09 20.97 -8.14
C HIS A 263 23.00 19.82 -8.59
N THR A 264 23.79 19.32 -7.70
CA THR A 264 24.50 18.05 -7.90
C THR A 264 23.61 16.88 -7.48
N LEU A 265 23.87 15.70 -8.04
CA LEU A 265 23.21 14.46 -7.67
C LEU A 265 24.19 13.56 -6.93
N ALA A 266 23.71 12.96 -5.83
CA ALA A 266 24.42 11.91 -5.14
C ALA A 266 23.52 10.67 -5.02
N ALA A 267 24.15 9.49 -4.88
CA ALA A 267 23.42 8.27 -4.61
C ALA A 267 22.70 8.39 -3.27
N ALA A 268 21.36 8.24 -3.28
CA ALA A 268 20.52 8.24 -2.10
C ALA A 268 20.35 6.85 -1.53
N SER A 269 20.30 5.82 -2.39
CA SER A 269 20.27 4.41 -1.98
C SER A 269 21.16 3.58 -2.90
N ASN A 270 21.66 2.47 -2.38
CA ASN A 270 22.35 1.48 -3.18
C ASN A 270 21.34 0.50 -3.80
N ALA A 271 21.63 0.01 -4.99
CA ALA A 271 20.85 -1.07 -5.59
C ALA A 271 20.92 -2.35 -4.74
N ASN A 272 19.79 -2.99 -4.54
CA ASN A 272 19.70 -4.33 -3.96
C ASN A 272 18.98 -5.28 -4.93
N PRO A 273 19.66 -5.81 -5.94
CA PRO A 273 19.05 -6.69 -6.95
C PRO A 273 18.58 -8.03 -6.37
N ASP A 274 19.06 -8.40 -5.18
CA ASP A 274 18.72 -9.64 -4.49
C ASP A 274 17.55 -9.46 -3.49
N LEU A 275 16.98 -8.25 -3.41
CA LEU A 275 15.79 -8.01 -2.61
C LEU A 275 14.65 -8.94 -3.03
N LYS A 276 14.11 -9.67 -2.07
CA LYS A 276 13.12 -10.73 -2.31
C LYS A 276 12.01 -10.72 -1.26
N TRP A 277 10.97 -11.48 -1.54
CA TRP A 277 9.84 -11.71 -0.65
C TRP A 277 10.27 -12.23 0.72
N GLU A 278 9.74 -11.66 1.77
CA GLU A 278 9.74 -12.27 3.09
C GLU A 278 8.77 -13.46 3.07
N ARG A 279 9.17 -14.58 3.67
CA ARG A 279 8.37 -15.81 3.67
C ARG A 279 8.20 -16.33 5.09
N THR A 280 6.96 -16.58 5.47
CA THR A 280 6.61 -17.16 6.76
C THR A 280 5.90 -18.48 6.53
N ALA A 281 6.44 -19.55 7.13
CA ALA A 281 5.84 -20.87 7.12
C ALA A 281 5.10 -21.13 8.44
N MET A 282 3.87 -21.64 8.36
CA MET A 282 3.01 -21.90 9.50
C MET A 282 2.45 -23.31 9.44
N LEU A 283 2.50 -24.01 10.57
CA LEU A 283 1.82 -25.29 10.81
C LEU A 283 0.74 -25.07 11.87
N ASN A 284 -0.47 -25.52 11.59
CA ASN A 284 -1.62 -25.47 12.49
C ASN A 284 -2.20 -26.87 12.66
N ILE A 285 -2.54 -27.23 13.90
CA ILE A 285 -3.17 -28.48 14.26
C ILE A 285 -4.39 -28.21 15.12
#